data_01eabbffb302304d8e5537df3ebd0789
#
_entry.id   01eabbffb302304d8e5537df3ebd0789
#
_cell.length_a   1.000
_cell.length_b   1.000
_cell.length_c   1.000
_cell.angle_alpha   90.00
_cell.angle_beta   90.00
_cell.angle_gamma   90.00
#
_symmetry.space_group_name_H-M   'P 1'
#
loop_
_entity.id
_entity.type
_entity.pdbx_description
1 polymer ?
#
loop_
_entity_poly.entity_id
_entity_poly.type
_entity_poly.pdbx_seq_one_letter_code
_entity_poly.pdbx_strand_id
1 'polypeptide(L)'
;MVDSYNSSEASHRALRTSQQALERHPIATAVQGFPDDNLTEIRADLAVERWGTERGSATLTVHWFAGETPDAYSEFEFHYSDGETDFGWHHHEQGHVDGRGHFQERTGDAGYTYEPRTFQAQNPAQLSWEIMSLLSSKLYFE
;
A
#
# COMPACT_ATOMS: atom_id res chain seq x y z
N MET A 1 -30.35 -11.73 -15.86
CA MET A 1 -29.99 -11.53 -14.45
C MET A 1 -28.71 -10.71 -14.35
N VAL A 2 -28.69 -9.75 -13.50
CA VAL A 2 -27.53 -8.89 -13.31
C VAL A 2 -26.70 -9.45 -12.15
N ASP A 3 -25.41 -9.59 -12.38
CA ASP A 3 -24.51 -9.98 -11.30
C ASP A 3 -24.49 -8.88 -10.24
N SER A 4 -24.68 -9.29 -9.00
CA SER A 4 -24.59 -8.37 -7.89
C SER A 4 -23.14 -8.05 -7.60
N TYR A 5 -22.74 -6.82 -7.83
CA TYR A 5 -21.41 -6.37 -7.42
C TYR A 5 -21.38 -6.26 -5.90
N ASN A 6 -20.32 -6.80 -5.30
CA ASN A 6 -20.10 -6.72 -3.85
C ASN A 6 -18.73 -6.10 -3.61
N SER A 7 -18.71 -4.88 -3.07
CA SER A 7 -17.48 -4.13 -2.85
C SER A 7 -16.57 -4.80 -1.82
N SER A 8 -17.14 -5.47 -0.83
CA SER A 8 -16.37 -6.21 0.18
C SER A 8 -15.64 -7.39 -0.43
N GLU A 9 -16.31 -8.16 -1.30
CA GLU A 9 -15.67 -9.28 -2.00
C GLU A 9 -14.60 -8.79 -2.97
N ALA A 10 -14.87 -7.71 -3.70
CA ALA A 10 -13.90 -7.15 -4.64
C ALA A 10 -12.67 -6.63 -3.89
N SER A 11 -12.86 -5.97 -2.75
CA SER A 11 -11.77 -5.48 -1.91
C SER A 11 -10.96 -6.64 -1.32
N HIS A 12 -11.64 -7.69 -0.87
CA HIS A 12 -10.99 -8.91 -0.38
C HIS A 12 -10.11 -9.55 -1.45
N ARG A 13 -10.63 -9.68 -2.69
CA ARG A 13 -9.85 -10.25 -3.79
C ARG A 13 -8.63 -9.40 -4.14
N ALA A 14 -8.80 -8.07 -4.13
CA ALA A 14 -7.68 -7.16 -4.37
C ALA A 14 -6.60 -7.32 -3.30
N LEU A 15 -7.00 -7.38 -2.03
CA LEU A 15 -6.07 -7.57 -0.93
C LEU A 15 -5.41 -8.95 -0.97
N ARG A 16 -6.15 -9.98 -1.33
CA ARG A 16 -5.58 -11.33 -1.50
C ARG A 16 -4.51 -11.34 -2.59
N THR A 17 -4.77 -10.66 -3.70
CA THR A 17 -3.80 -10.53 -4.80
C THR A 17 -2.56 -9.76 -4.34
N SER A 18 -2.74 -8.67 -3.60
CA SER A 18 -1.64 -7.90 -3.02
C SER A 18 -0.82 -8.76 -2.06
N GLN A 19 -1.50 -9.52 -1.19
CA GLN A 19 -0.84 -10.43 -0.25
C GLN A 19 0.05 -11.44 -0.98
N GLN A 20 -0.48 -12.09 -2.01
CA GLN A 20 0.27 -13.07 -2.79
C GLN A 20 1.46 -12.45 -3.50
N ALA A 21 1.31 -11.24 -4.03
CA ALA A 21 2.39 -10.51 -4.69
C ALA A 21 3.50 -10.17 -3.70
N LEU A 22 3.13 -9.68 -2.52
CA LEU A 22 4.11 -9.34 -1.47
C LEU A 22 4.81 -10.57 -0.93
N GLU A 23 4.10 -11.70 -0.80
CA GLU A 23 4.72 -12.96 -0.35
C GLU A 23 5.83 -13.44 -1.28
N ARG A 24 5.81 -13.04 -2.53
CA ARG A 24 6.85 -13.38 -3.52
C ARG A 24 8.01 -12.40 -3.53
N HIS A 25 7.88 -11.29 -2.83
CA HIS A 25 8.94 -10.28 -2.82
C HIS A 25 10.03 -10.66 -1.83
N PRO A 26 11.33 -10.62 -2.24
CA PRO A 26 12.41 -11.09 -1.37
C PRO A 26 12.62 -10.27 -0.09
N ILE A 27 12.11 -9.05 -0.04
CA ILE A 27 12.25 -8.19 1.15
C ILE A 27 11.15 -8.48 2.18
N ALA A 28 10.00 -9.00 1.75
CA ALA A 28 8.91 -9.34 2.67
C ALA A 28 9.19 -10.68 3.33
N THR A 29 9.32 -10.69 4.66
CA THR A 29 9.67 -11.87 5.43
C THR A 29 8.46 -12.57 6.05
N ALA A 30 7.37 -11.83 6.29
CA ALA A 30 6.12 -12.37 6.78
C ALA A 30 5.00 -11.49 6.26
N VAL A 31 3.98 -12.08 5.67
CA VAL A 31 2.84 -11.35 5.12
C VAL A 31 1.58 -11.97 5.69
N GLN A 32 0.76 -11.16 6.35
CA GLN A 32 -0.47 -11.61 7.01
C GLN A 32 -1.63 -10.74 6.58
N GLY A 33 -2.81 -11.34 6.50
CA GLY A 33 -4.06 -10.63 6.20
C GLY A 33 -5.02 -10.70 7.36
N PHE A 34 -5.82 -9.67 7.55
CA PHE A 34 -6.76 -9.52 8.67
C PHE A 34 -8.10 -8.96 8.19
N PRO A 35 -9.25 -9.54 8.57
CA PRO A 35 -9.40 -10.93 9.05
C PRO A 35 -9.19 -11.92 7.91
N ASP A 36 -8.78 -13.13 8.22
CA ASP A 36 -8.43 -14.16 7.21
C ASP A 36 -9.55 -14.44 6.21
N ASP A 37 -10.78 -14.44 6.67
CA ASP A 37 -11.94 -14.83 5.86
C ASP A 37 -12.56 -13.67 5.06
N ASN A 38 -12.22 -12.44 5.42
CA ASN A 38 -12.72 -11.26 4.70
C ASN A 38 -11.73 -10.12 4.90
N LEU A 39 -10.69 -10.10 4.09
CA LEU A 39 -9.56 -9.20 4.26
C LEU A 39 -9.97 -7.73 4.21
N THR A 40 -9.48 -6.95 5.17
CA THR A 40 -9.55 -5.49 5.18
C THR A 40 -8.16 -4.87 5.27
N GLU A 41 -7.16 -5.65 5.68
CA GLU A 41 -5.81 -5.16 5.87
C GLU A 41 -4.80 -6.27 5.60
N ILE A 42 -3.69 -5.91 4.96
CA ILE A 42 -2.51 -6.75 4.81
C ILE A 42 -1.35 -6.08 5.56
N ARG A 43 -0.57 -6.86 6.28
CA ARG A 43 0.67 -6.39 6.91
C ARG A 43 1.83 -7.25 6.45
N ALA A 44 2.89 -6.60 6.02
CA ALA A 44 4.12 -7.25 5.60
C ALA A 44 5.27 -6.77 6.47
N ASP A 45 5.99 -7.70 7.08
CA ASP A 45 7.26 -7.39 7.74
C ASP A 45 8.34 -7.33 6.67
N LEU A 46 9.16 -6.29 6.70
CA LEU A 46 10.15 -6.02 5.66
C LEU A 46 11.57 -6.10 6.22
N ALA A 47 12.42 -6.87 5.53
CA ALA A 47 13.86 -6.96 5.84
C ALA A 47 14.60 -5.88 5.04
N VAL A 48 14.32 -4.60 5.37
CA VAL A 48 14.87 -3.47 4.60
C VAL A 48 16.40 -3.37 4.68
N GLU A 49 17.03 -4.00 5.66
CA GLU A 49 18.49 -4.08 5.74
C GLU A 49 19.09 -4.80 4.53
N ARG A 50 18.30 -5.63 3.83
CA ARG A 50 18.75 -6.28 2.59
C ARG A 50 18.91 -5.28 1.45
N TRP A 51 18.35 -4.09 1.57
CA TRP A 51 18.57 -3.00 0.61
C TRP A 51 19.74 -2.11 1.01
N GLY A 52 20.48 -2.48 2.07
CA GLY A 52 21.64 -1.74 2.53
C GLY A 52 21.31 -0.60 3.49
N THR A 53 20.12 -0.56 4.05
CA THR A 53 19.75 0.46 5.04
C THR A 53 20.13 -0.01 6.45
N GLU A 54 20.32 0.94 7.36
CA GLU A 54 20.57 0.65 8.76
C GLU A 54 19.30 0.77 9.62
N ARG A 55 18.15 0.77 8.97
CA ARG A 55 16.87 0.90 9.67
C ARG A 55 16.50 -0.41 10.36
N GLY A 56 15.81 -0.29 11.48
CA GLY A 56 15.35 -1.44 12.23
C GLY A 56 14.12 -2.10 11.64
N SER A 57 13.28 -2.66 12.50
CA SER A 57 12.05 -3.33 12.06
C SER A 57 11.16 -2.41 11.26
N ALA A 58 10.71 -2.89 10.11
CA ALA A 58 9.88 -2.12 9.21
C ALA A 58 8.63 -2.92 8.83
N THR A 59 7.53 -2.22 8.67
CA THR A 59 6.23 -2.82 8.32
C THR A 59 5.59 -2.03 7.19
N LEU A 60 5.01 -2.74 6.24
CA LEU A 60 4.15 -2.17 5.21
C LEU A 60 2.72 -2.62 5.46
N THR A 61 1.81 -1.68 5.59
CA THR A 61 0.39 -1.96 5.80
C THR A 61 -0.38 -1.57 4.55
N VAL A 62 -1.27 -2.42 4.10
CA VAL A 62 -2.06 -2.22 2.89
C VAL A 62 -3.55 -2.23 3.23
N HIS A 63 -4.26 -1.21 2.78
CA HIS A 63 -5.72 -1.15 2.81
C HIS A 63 -6.22 -0.96 1.37
N TRP A 64 -7.37 -1.54 1.07
CA TRP A 64 -7.94 -1.45 -0.28
C TRP A 64 -9.45 -1.44 -0.22
N PHE A 65 -10.05 -0.46 -0.86
CA PHE A 65 -11.47 -0.41 -1.10
C PHE A 65 -11.73 -0.35 -2.60
N ALA A 66 -12.43 -1.34 -3.12
CA ALA A 66 -12.62 -1.50 -4.56
C ALA A 66 -13.64 -0.52 -5.16
N GLY A 67 -14.36 0.23 -4.32
CA GLY A 67 -15.37 1.18 -4.77
C GLY A 67 -16.78 0.60 -4.70
N GLU A 68 -17.78 1.45 -4.83
CA GLU A 68 -19.18 1.09 -4.69
C GLU A 68 -19.73 0.39 -5.93
N THR A 69 -19.11 0.60 -7.10
CA THR A 69 -19.54 0.03 -8.36
C THR A 69 -18.35 -0.61 -9.08
N PRO A 70 -18.58 -1.54 -10.04
CA PRO A 70 -17.47 -2.22 -10.74
C PRO A 70 -16.56 -1.28 -11.53
N ASP A 71 -17.07 -0.13 -11.95
CA ASP A 71 -16.32 0.84 -12.76
C ASP A 71 -15.79 2.02 -11.94
N ALA A 72 -15.99 2.01 -10.63
CA ALA A 72 -15.45 3.05 -9.74
C ALA A 72 -13.94 2.89 -9.59
N TYR A 73 -13.25 3.99 -9.32
CA TYR A 73 -11.84 3.94 -8.97
C TYR A 73 -11.68 3.28 -7.61
N SER A 74 -10.70 2.38 -7.51
CA SER A 74 -10.34 1.81 -6.21
C SER A 74 -9.63 2.86 -5.36
N GLU A 75 -9.87 2.80 -4.06
CA GLU A 75 -9.12 3.58 -3.08
C GLU A 75 -8.18 2.63 -2.38
N PHE A 76 -6.92 3.03 -2.22
CA PHE A 76 -5.94 2.17 -1.56
C PHE A 76 -4.92 3.00 -0.79
N GLU A 77 -4.24 2.31 0.11
CA GLU A 77 -3.23 2.90 0.95
C GLU A 77 -2.13 1.86 1.19
N PHE A 78 -0.88 2.24 0.89
CA PHE A 78 0.30 1.47 1.22
C PHE A 78 1.13 2.32 2.15
N HIS A 79 1.22 1.93 3.41
CA HIS A 79 1.87 2.73 4.43
C HIS A 79 3.08 2.01 5.04
N TYR A 80 4.22 2.65 4.99
CA TYR A 80 5.49 2.17 5.55
C TYR A 80 5.76 2.83 6.90
N SER A 81 6.24 2.04 7.85
CA SER A 81 6.66 2.55 9.15
C SER A 81 7.84 1.74 9.68
N ASP A 82 8.88 2.41 10.21
CA ASP A 82 10.04 1.75 10.82
C ASP A 82 10.38 2.27 12.21
N GLY A 83 9.48 3.02 12.83
CA GLY A 83 9.67 3.58 14.16
C GLY A 83 10.32 4.96 14.15
N GLU A 84 11.05 5.33 13.13
CA GLU A 84 11.68 6.66 12.99
C GLU A 84 10.92 7.53 12.01
N THR A 85 10.49 6.92 10.90
CA THR A 85 9.75 7.61 9.86
C THR A 85 8.52 6.82 9.50
N ASP A 86 7.49 7.50 9.03
CA ASP A 86 6.38 6.85 8.38
C ASP A 86 5.99 7.65 7.14
N PHE A 87 5.67 6.94 6.08
CA PHE A 87 5.25 7.53 4.82
C PHE A 87 4.44 6.50 4.05
N GLY A 88 3.70 6.98 3.07
CA GLY A 88 2.87 6.08 2.30
C GLY A 88 2.38 6.66 0.99
N TRP A 89 1.79 5.78 0.20
CA TRP A 89 1.19 6.09 -1.08
C TRP A 89 -0.30 5.79 -0.99
N HIS A 90 -1.09 6.77 -1.34
CA HIS A 90 -2.54 6.72 -1.22
C HIS A 90 -3.19 7.01 -2.55
N HIS A 91 -4.33 6.41 -2.78
CA HIS A 91 -5.17 6.71 -3.93
C HIS A 91 -6.61 6.88 -3.44
N HIS A 92 -6.96 8.10 -3.14
CA HIS A 92 -8.31 8.49 -2.77
C HIS A 92 -8.42 10.01 -2.90
N GLU A 93 -9.64 10.50 -2.98
CA GLU A 93 -9.85 11.92 -3.07
C GLU A 93 -9.50 12.60 -1.75
N GLN A 94 -8.71 13.68 -1.84
CA GLN A 94 -8.29 14.42 -0.66
C GLN A 94 -8.24 15.90 -1.02
N GLY A 95 -8.96 16.73 -0.26
CA GLY A 95 -9.23 18.11 -0.63
C GLY A 95 -8.01 19.03 -0.72
N HIS A 96 -6.89 18.67 -0.11
CA HIS A 96 -5.67 19.49 -0.12
C HIS A 96 -4.58 18.94 -1.04
N VAL A 97 -4.89 17.93 -1.84
CA VAL A 97 -3.96 17.35 -2.81
C VAL A 97 -4.67 17.23 -4.15
N ASP A 98 -4.01 17.67 -5.22
CA ASP A 98 -4.56 17.56 -6.57
C ASP A 98 -4.59 16.09 -7.02
N GLY A 99 -5.72 15.67 -7.57
CA GLY A 99 -5.90 14.31 -8.07
C GLY A 99 -6.14 13.31 -6.94
N ARG A 100 -6.24 12.02 -7.31
CA ARG A 100 -6.54 10.95 -6.37
C ARG A 100 -5.29 10.34 -5.75
N GLY A 101 -4.20 10.24 -6.52
CA GLY A 101 -2.96 9.66 -6.07
C GLY A 101 -2.08 10.67 -5.37
N HIS A 102 -1.51 10.28 -4.24
CA HIS A 102 -0.57 11.14 -3.52
C HIS A 102 0.39 10.32 -2.68
N PHE A 103 1.53 10.94 -2.39
CA PHE A 103 2.51 10.47 -1.44
C PHE A 103 2.43 11.36 -0.20
N GLN A 104 2.48 10.76 0.98
CA GLN A 104 2.53 11.53 2.22
C GLN A 104 3.65 11.02 3.11
N GLU A 105 4.26 11.93 3.86
CA GLU A 105 5.40 11.62 4.70
C GLU A 105 5.35 12.43 5.98
N ARG A 106 5.73 11.79 7.09
CA ARG A 106 5.92 12.44 8.37
C ARG A 106 7.28 12.02 8.93
N THR A 107 8.04 12.99 9.43
CA THR A 107 9.34 12.74 10.07
C THR A 107 9.31 13.35 11.47
N GLY A 108 9.57 12.53 12.49
CA GLY A 108 9.55 12.97 13.87
C GLY A 108 8.18 13.45 14.32
N ASP A 109 8.13 14.57 15.02
CA ASP A 109 6.89 15.15 15.56
C ASP A 109 6.19 16.10 14.59
N ALA A 110 6.74 16.29 13.39
CA ALA A 110 6.14 17.15 12.37
C ALA A 110 4.87 16.51 11.82
N GLY A 111 3.95 17.33 11.29
CA GLY A 111 2.78 16.83 10.59
C GLY A 111 3.16 16.23 9.24
N TYR A 112 2.18 15.61 8.58
CA TYR A 112 2.40 15.04 7.26
C TYR A 112 2.58 16.12 6.20
N THR A 113 3.47 15.86 5.25
CA THR A 113 3.56 16.58 3.99
C THR A 113 2.96 15.71 2.89
N TYR A 114 2.40 16.34 1.85
CA TYR A 114 1.65 15.65 0.79
C TYR A 114 2.15 16.08 -0.57
N GLU A 115 2.27 15.13 -1.50
CA GLU A 115 2.64 15.40 -2.88
C GLU A 115 1.72 14.61 -3.82
N PRO A 116 1.21 15.22 -4.90
CA PRO A 116 0.47 14.47 -5.92
C PRO A 116 1.32 13.38 -6.53
N ARG A 117 0.72 12.23 -6.83
CA ARG A 117 1.43 11.09 -7.41
C ARG A 117 0.53 10.32 -8.35
N THR A 118 1.08 9.92 -9.48
CA THR A 118 0.40 9.04 -10.44
C THR A 118 1.06 7.67 -10.40
N PHE A 119 0.23 6.62 -10.37
CA PHE A 119 0.72 5.25 -10.35
C PHE A 119 0.63 4.65 -11.75
N GLN A 120 1.68 3.94 -12.17
CA GLN A 120 1.74 3.29 -13.48
C GLN A 120 0.85 2.06 -13.52
N ALA A 121 0.87 1.27 -12.45
CA ALA A 121 0.09 0.06 -12.36
C ALA A 121 -1.31 0.34 -11.84
N GLN A 122 -2.27 -0.51 -12.23
CA GLN A 122 -3.66 -0.39 -11.78
C GLN A 122 -4.14 -1.65 -11.06
N ASN A 123 -3.58 -2.82 -11.40
CA ASN A 123 -4.00 -4.03 -10.71
C ASN A 123 -3.19 -4.22 -9.41
N PRO A 124 -3.77 -4.90 -8.40
CA PRO A 124 -3.14 -5.01 -7.08
C PRO A 124 -1.76 -5.66 -7.09
N ALA A 125 -1.53 -6.67 -7.92
CA ALA A 125 -0.24 -7.35 -7.97
C ALA A 125 0.87 -6.43 -8.48
N GLN A 126 0.64 -5.81 -9.63
CA GLN A 126 1.62 -4.91 -10.24
C GLN A 126 1.83 -3.66 -9.40
N LEU A 127 0.74 -3.13 -8.82
CA LEU A 127 0.83 -1.97 -7.95
C LEU A 127 1.65 -2.27 -6.71
N SER A 128 1.46 -3.45 -6.10
CA SER A 128 2.24 -3.84 -4.92
C SER A 128 3.73 -3.86 -5.22
N TRP A 129 4.13 -4.36 -6.39
CA TRP A 129 5.53 -4.37 -6.79
C TRP A 129 6.04 -2.97 -7.17
N GLU A 130 5.20 -2.14 -7.76
CA GLU A 130 5.53 -0.74 -8.01
C GLU A 130 5.81 -0.01 -6.69
N ILE A 131 4.96 -0.21 -5.70
CA ILE A 131 5.15 0.37 -4.36
C ILE A 131 6.46 -0.12 -3.73
N MET A 132 6.77 -1.42 -3.84
CA MET A 132 8.03 -1.95 -3.30
C MET A 132 9.24 -1.32 -4.01
N SER A 133 9.14 -1.06 -5.31
CA SER A 133 10.18 -0.39 -6.07
C SER A 133 10.36 1.07 -5.62
N LEU A 134 9.25 1.79 -5.43
CA LEU A 134 9.28 3.17 -4.92
C LEU A 134 9.85 3.21 -3.50
N LEU A 135 9.49 2.24 -2.68
CA LEU A 135 9.99 2.11 -1.31
C LEU A 135 11.51 1.88 -1.30
N SER A 136 11.99 0.98 -2.14
CA SER A 136 13.42 0.71 -2.28
C SER A 136 14.19 1.98 -2.64
N SER A 137 13.70 2.72 -3.63
CA SER A 137 14.32 3.98 -4.05
C SER A 137 14.31 5.01 -2.93
N LYS A 138 13.20 5.14 -2.23
CA LYS A 138 13.06 6.09 -1.13
C LYS A 138 14.06 5.82 -0.01
N LEU A 139 14.18 4.56 0.41
CA LEU A 139 15.04 4.17 1.51
C LEU A 139 16.53 4.19 1.11
N TYR A 140 16.82 3.83 -0.14
CA TYR A 140 18.20 3.80 -0.62
C TYR A 140 18.83 5.19 -0.66
N PHE A 141 18.04 6.20 -1.03
CA PHE A 141 18.52 7.58 -1.20
C PHE A 141 18.31 8.46 0.04
N GLU A 142 17.86 7.90 1.13
CA GLU A 142 17.84 8.57 2.42
C GLU A 142 19.12 8.25 3.20
#